data_3e768b34e087a6c1a1c74060439fe46b
#
_entry.id   3e768b34e087a6c1a1c74060439fe46b
#
_cell.length_a   1.000
_cell.length_b   1.000
_cell.length_c   1.000
_cell.angle_alpha   90.00
_cell.angle_beta   90.00
_cell.angle_gamma   90.00
#
_symmetry.space_group_name_H-M   'P 1'
#
loop_
_entity.id
_entity.type
_entity.pdbx_description
1 polymer ?
#
loop_
_entity_poly.entity_id
_entity_poly.type
_entity_poly.pdbx_seq_one_letter_code
_entity_poly.pdbx_strand_id
1 'polypeptide(L)'
;MHQKSLIIRQISNSIINLKSTNFPQEVLDIAKNLIVDISGVTIAGSTTKSAKLFYALAEEVYSSGNCKIIGMNKFLNPSGSAFVNGASGHALDFDDNCYAGIVHGSAVVFPAVLAYSQHKKLSGKDLLKGFIIGLEIQFALAKAFTNEIYDKGWWTTSVFGSIGSTAGVASISGLNQRDIENALSISASGVGAIRAIRGTNAKHFYCGKSAENGIISSNLAQRGASGPIDVFEDQNGLKSILNGNSFDNKPIKNIGTKFSLLDPGVDIKKYPVCYASHSASDGIKFILETKKINPEEIKEINCVVPKVIASNLTYNNPQTVKEAQ
;
A
#
# COMPACT_ATOMS: atom_id res chain seq x y z
N MET A 1 27.56 -9.54 24.46
CA MET A 1 26.96 -9.28 23.12
C MET A 1 25.53 -8.84 23.34
N HIS A 2 25.20 -7.57 23.06
CA HIS A 2 23.81 -7.13 23.10
C HIS A 2 23.06 -7.87 22.00
N GLN A 3 22.17 -8.77 22.39
CA GLN A 3 21.26 -9.46 21.48
C GLN A 3 20.44 -8.36 20.77
N LYS A 4 20.75 -8.08 19.49
CA LYS A 4 19.98 -7.13 18.69
C LYS A 4 18.53 -7.61 18.69
N SER A 5 17.61 -6.78 19.19
CA SER A 5 16.20 -7.11 19.16
C SER A 5 15.75 -7.37 17.72
N LEU A 6 15.08 -8.50 17.50
CA LEU A 6 14.55 -8.89 16.19
C LEU A 6 13.64 -7.79 15.62
N ILE A 7 13.67 -7.58 14.30
CA ILE A 7 12.90 -6.54 13.61
C ILE A 7 11.39 -6.75 13.87
N ILE A 8 10.92 -7.99 13.78
CA ILE A 8 9.51 -8.31 14.04
C ILE A 8 9.05 -7.84 15.42
N ARG A 9 9.91 -8.01 16.42
CA ARG A 9 9.66 -7.58 17.80
C ARG A 9 9.70 -6.07 17.97
N GLN A 10 10.60 -5.38 17.26
CA GLN A 10 10.63 -3.91 17.25
C GLN A 10 9.32 -3.36 16.65
N ILE A 11 8.85 -3.94 15.55
CA ILE A 11 7.59 -3.54 14.90
C ILE A 11 6.39 -3.82 15.80
N SER A 12 6.29 -5.01 16.42
CA SER A 12 5.16 -5.35 17.30
C SER A 12 5.11 -4.44 18.53
N ASN A 13 6.25 -4.11 19.12
CA ASN A 13 6.34 -3.14 20.20
C ASN A 13 5.85 -1.75 19.76
N SER A 14 6.26 -1.30 18.57
CA SER A 14 5.80 -0.02 18.01
C SER A 14 4.31 0.00 17.78
N ILE A 15 3.71 -1.08 17.27
CA ILE A 15 2.26 -1.21 17.10
C ILE A 15 1.54 -1.08 18.46
N ILE A 16 2.02 -1.79 19.49
CA ILE A 16 1.42 -1.74 20.84
C ILE A 16 1.49 -0.32 21.42
N ASN A 17 2.63 0.34 21.28
CA ASN A 17 2.78 1.71 21.75
C ASN A 17 1.85 2.67 21.01
N LEU A 18 1.76 2.58 19.67
CA LEU A 18 0.91 3.41 18.85
C LEU A 18 -0.59 3.19 19.11
N LYS A 19 -1.01 2.00 19.54
CA LYS A 19 -2.41 1.73 19.94
C LYS A 19 -2.87 2.66 21.07
N SER A 20 -1.99 3.00 22.01
CA SER A 20 -2.27 3.88 23.16
C SER A 20 -1.94 5.34 22.90
N THR A 21 -1.28 5.67 21.79
CA THR A 21 -0.83 7.02 21.45
C THR A 21 -1.99 7.90 20.97
N ASN A 22 -1.99 9.15 21.40
CA ASN A 22 -2.75 10.22 20.74
C ASN A 22 -1.88 10.76 19.59
N PHE A 23 -2.31 10.56 18.36
CA PHE A 23 -1.59 11.07 17.20
C PHE A 23 -1.64 12.61 17.15
N PRO A 24 -0.57 13.26 16.65
CA PRO A 24 -0.60 14.69 16.34
C PRO A 24 -1.77 15.03 15.40
N GLN A 25 -2.35 16.23 15.56
CA GLN A 25 -3.49 16.65 14.74
C GLN A 25 -3.18 16.64 13.25
N GLU A 26 -1.97 17.03 12.84
CA GLU A 26 -1.52 17.02 11.46
C GLU A 26 -1.53 15.60 10.85
N VAL A 27 -1.09 14.58 11.61
CA VAL A 27 -1.15 13.17 11.19
C VAL A 27 -2.60 12.70 11.00
N LEU A 28 -3.48 13.10 11.94
CA LEU A 28 -4.91 12.78 11.85
C LEU A 28 -5.55 13.40 10.61
N ASP A 29 -5.22 14.65 10.30
CA ASP A 29 -5.81 15.38 9.18
C ASP A 29 -5.31 14.85 7.84
N ILE A 30 -4.01 14.53 7.73
CA ILE A 30 -3.48 13.85 6.54
C ILE A 30 -4.17 12.49 6.35
N ALA A 31 -4.27 11.68 7.40
CA ALA A 31 -4.90 10.36 7.30
C ALA A 31 -6.39 10.44 6.90
N LYS A 32 -7.14 11.44 7.39
CA LYS A 32 -8.52 11.67 6.96
C LYS A 32 -8.61 12.07 5.49
N ASN A 33 -7.72 12.95 5.02
CA ASN A 33 -7.65 13.35 3.62
C ASN A 33 -7.33 12.14 2.71
N LEU A 34 -6.41 11.28 3.12
CA LEU A 34 -6.10 10.04 2.40
C LEU A 34 -7.29 9.07 2.36
N ILE A 35 -8.10 8.98 3.44
CA ILE A 35 -9.32 8.17 3.45
C ILE A 35 -10.36 8.73 2.47
N VAL A 36 -10.53 10.04 2.41
CA VAL A 36 -11.43 10.69 1.44
C VAL A 36 -10.96 10.42 0.02
N ASP A 37 -9.66 10.63 -0.25
CA ASP A 37 -9.03 10.40 -1.54
C ASP A 37 -9.20 8.95 -1.99
N ILE A 38 -8.72 7.98 -1.21
CA ILE A 38 -8.80 6.56 -1.59
C ILE A 38 -10.24 6.06 -1.73
N SER A 39 -11.18 6.60 -0.97
CA SER A 39 -12.60 6.27 -1.12
C SER A 39 -13.13 6.74 -2.48
N GLY A 40 -12.83 7.98 -2.87
CA GLY A 40 -13.20 8.53 -4.17
C GLY A 40 -12.54 7.77 -5.33
N VAL A 41 -11.24 7.50 -5.22
CA VAL A 41 -10.48 6.73 -6.21
C VAL A 41 -11.02 5.30 -6.34
N THR A 42 -11.38 4.65 -5.23
CA THR A 42 -11.98 3.31 -5.25
C THR A 42 -13.36 3.30 -5.91
N ILE A 43 -14.21 4.33 -5.67
CA ILE A 43 -15.50 4.48 -6.34
C ILE A 43 -15.28 4.60 -7.85
N ALA A 44 -14.39 5.46 -8.29
CA ALA A 44 -14.07 5.63 -9.71
C ALA A 44 -13.48 4.33 -10.30
N GLY A 45 -12.53 3.71 -9.61
CA GLY A 45 -11.88 2.47 -10.01
C GLY A 45 -12.83 1.28 -10.11
N SER A 46 -13.89 1.25 -9.28
CA SER A 46 -14.92 0.18 -9.31
C SER A 46 -15.67 0.09 -10.64
N THR A 47 -15.68 1.15 -11.42
CA THR A 47 -16.34 1.17 -12.74
C THR A 47 -15.51 0.52 -13.84
N THR A 48 -14.22 0.28 -13.61
CA THR A 48 -13.28 -0.28 -14.60
C THR A 48 -13.57 -1.73 -14.94
N LYS A 49 -13.13 -2.16 -16.14
CA LYS A 49 -13.19 -3.57 -16.52
C LYS A 49 -12.41 -4.48 -15.57
N SER A 50 -11.26 -4.01 -15.06
CA SER A 50 -10.44 -4.76 -14.09
C SER A 50 -11.20 -5.04 -12.79
N ALA A 51 -11.82 -4.01 -12.21
CA ALA A 51 -12.58 -4.16 -10.97
C ALA A 51 -13.74 -5.15 -11.12
N LYS A 52 -14.43 -5.11 -12.27
CA LYS A 52 -15.50 -6.06 -12.58
C LYS A 52 -15.00 -7.50 -12.68
N LEU A 53 -13.84 -7.74 -13.30
CA LEU A 53 -13.21 -9.06 -13.35
C LEU A 53 -12.86 -9.58 -11.96
N PHE A 54 -12.26 -8.74 -11.11
CA PHE A 54 -11.89 -9.13 -9.75
C PHE A 54 -13.11 -9.35 -8.86
N TYR A 55 -14.17 -8.56 -9.05
CA TYR A 55 -15.41 -8.77 -8.33
C TYR A 55 -16.08 -10.09 -8.75
N ALA A 56 -16.14 -10.41 -10.05
CA ALA A 56 -16.70 -11.67 -10.54
C ALA A 56 -15.94 -12.87 -9.94
N LEU A 57 -14.60 -12.86 -9.97
CA LEU A 57 -13.79 -13.87 -9.30
C LEU A 57 -14.09 -13.94 -7.80
N ALA A 58 -14.23 -12.79 -7.15
CA ALA A 58 -14.47 -12.74 -5.72
C ALA A 58 -15.85 -13.33 -5.32
N GLU A 59 -16.87 -13.18 -6.13
CA GLU A 59 -18.18 -13.83 -5.92
C GLU A 59 -18.10 -15.36 -5.96
N GLU A 60 -17.16 -15.92 -6.72
CA GLU A 60 -16.95 -17.37 -6.82
C GLU A 60 -16.12 -17.92 -5.65
N VAL A 61 -15.13 -17.15 -5.20
CA VAL A 61 -14.08 -17.62 -4.27
C VAL A 61 -14.41 -17.29 -2.81
N TYR A 62 -15.06 -16.15 -2.54
CA TYR A 62 -15.32 -15.69 -1.18
C TYR A 62 -16.79 -15.79 -0.84
N SER A 63 -17.09 -16.17 0.40
CA SER A 63 -18.45 -16.19 0.91
C SER A 63 -19.06 -14.78 1.01
N SER A 64 -20.39 -14.71 0.97
CA SER A 64 -21.14 -13.50 1.31
C SER A 64 -20.82 -13.04 2.74
N GLY A 65 -21.03 -11.78 3.02
CA GLY A 65 -20.76 -11.19 4.33
C GLY A 65 -21.39 -9.81 4.49
N ASN A 66 -20.85 -9.05 5.44
CA ASN A 66 -21.34 -7.72 5.80
C ASN A 66 -20.38 -6.58 5.44
N CYS A 67 -19.31 -6.88 4.70
CA CYS A 67 -18.32 -5.87 4.33
C CYS A 67 -18.64 -5.31 2.95
N LYS A 68 -18.76 -3.97 2.84
CA LYS A 68 -19.16 -3.26 1.64
C LYS A 68 -18.09 -3.32 0.55
N ILE A 69 -18.52 -3.58 -0.67
CA ILE A 69 -17.73 -3.31 -1.86
C ILE A 69 -17.98 -1.85 -2.27
N ILE A 70 -16.95 -1.03 -2.17
CA ILE A 70 -17.03 0.42 -2.48
C ILE A 70 -17.39 0.61 -3.95
N GLY A 71 -18.30 1.52 -4.23
CA GLY A 71 -18.80 1.79 -5.59
C GLY A 71 -19.79 0.77 -6.14
N MET A 72 -20.06 -0.33 -5.38
CA MET A 72 -21.02 -1.38 -5.77
C MET A 72 -22.06 -1.59 -4.65
N ASN A 73 -23.30 -1.95 -5.02
CA ASN A 73 -24.30 -2.35 -4.02
C ASN A 73 -24.18 -3.84 -3.67
N LYS A 74 -22.99 -4.24 -3.23
CA LYS A 74 -22.58 -5.62 -2.97
C LYS A 74 -21.79 -5.73 -1.66
N PHE A 75 -21.81 -6.94 -1.06
CA PHE A 75 -21.17 -7.24 0.20
C PHE A 75 -20.50 -8.61 0.13
N LEU A 76 -19.31 -8.73 0.69
CA LEU A 76 -18.58 -9.99 0.83
C LEU A 76 -18.09 -10.17 2.28
N ASN A 77 -17.48 -11.31 2.57
CA ASN A 77 -16.73 -11.49 3.80
C ASN A 77 -15.53 -10.51 3.84
N PRO A 78 -14.87 -10.32 4.99
CA PRO A 78 -13.79 -9.34 5.12
C PRO A 78 -12.67 -9.51 4.09
N SER A 79 -12.22 -10.75 3.83
CA SER A 79 -11.13 -11.04 2.88
C SER A 79 -11.52 -10.67 1.45
N GLY A 80 -12.70 -11.07 1.01
CA GLY A 80 -13.20 -10.74 -0.33
C GLY A 80 -13.43 -9.24 -0.51
N SER A 81 -13.97 -8.57 0.51
CA SER A 81 -14.15 -7.12 0.47
C SER A 81 -12.81 -6.37 0.40
N ALA A 82 -11.84 -6.76 1.23
CA ALA A 82 -10.49 -6.17 1.22
C ALA A 82 -9.82 -6.38 -0.15
N PHE A 83 -9.93 -7.59 -0.72
CA PHE A 83 -9.39 -7.90 -2.04
C PHE A 83 -9.98 -7.02 -3.15
N VAL A 84 -11.31 -6.96 -3.27
CA VAL A 84 -11.97 -6.20 -4.35
C VAL A 84 -11.74 -4.71 -4.20
N ASN A 85 -11.84 -4.17 -2.97
CA ASN A 85 -11.63 -2.76 -2.72
C ASN A 85 -10.17 -2.34 -2.95
N GLY A 86 -9.20 -3.17 -2.57
CA GLY A 86 -7.78 -2.91 -2.83
C GLY A 86 -7.45 -2.92 -4.33
N ALA A 87 -7.99 -3.90 -5.06
CA ALA A 87 -7.84 -3.96 -6.51
C ALA A 87 -8.51 -2.77 -7.22
N SER A 88 -9.70 -2.36 -6.78
CA SER A 88 -10.42 -1.21 -7.32
C SER A 88 -9.73 0.10 -6.99
N GLY A 89 -9.18 0.24 -5.78
CA GLY A 89 -8.46 1.44 -5.33
C GLY A 89 -7.23 1.74 -6.18
N HIS A 90 -6.60 0.71 -6.75
CA HIS A 90 -5.42 0.87 -7.62
C HIS A 90 -5.75 0.80 -9.12
N ALA A 91 -7.02 0.58 -9.50
CA ALA A 91 -7.41 0.28 -10.88
C ALA A 91 -7.17 1.42 -11.88
N LEU A 92 -7.04 2.65 -11.41
CA LEU A 92 -6.78 3.85 -12.21
C LEU A 92 -5.36 4.42 -12.01
N ASP A 93 -4.52 3.75 -11.23
CA ASP A 93 -3.21 4.30 -10.79
C ASP A 93 -3.34 5.75 -10.25
N PHE A 94 -4.45 6.03 -9.56
CA PHE A 94 -4.82 7.37 -9.08
C PHE A 94 -4.74 7.50 -7.55
N ASP A 95 -4.45 6.40 -6.88
CA ASP A 95 -4.19 6.34 -5.43
C ASP A 95 -2.89 7.01 -5.06
N ASP A 96 -2.77 7.38 -3.80
CA ASP A 96 -1.64 8.07 -3.21
C ASP A 96 -0.29 7.38 -3.44
N ASN A 97 0.79 8.15 -3.30
CA ASN A 97 2.15 7.65 -3.41
C ASN A 97 3.04 8.21 -2.30
N CYS A 98 3.90 7.36 -1.74
CA CYS A 98 4.93 7.76 -0.79
C CYS A 98 6.31 7.37 -1.32
N TYR A 99 7.22 8.34 -1.35
CA TYR A 99 8.60 8.11 -1.80
C TYR A 99 9.48 7.39 -0.76
N ALA A 100 8.99 7.17 0.45
CA ALA A 100 9.64 6.26 1.38
C ALA A 100 9.58 4.82 0.83
N GLY A 101 10.49 4.48 -0.10
CA GLY A 101 10.57 3.16 -0.75
C GLY A 101 9.65 2.98 -1.96
N ILE A 102 9.07 4.04 -2.50
CA ILE A 102 8.25 4.03 -3.73
C ILE A 102 7.06 3.07 -3.57
N VAL A 103 6.12 3.42 -2.71
CA VAL A 103 4.97 2.59 -2.38
C VAL A 103 3.65 3.36 -2.47
N HIS A 104 2.58 2.64 -2.79
CA HIS A 104 1.21 3.08 -2.62
C HIS A 104 0.70 2.57 -1.28
N GLY A 105 0.22 3.46 -0.42
CA GLY A 105 -0.17 3.11 0.94
C GLY A 105 -1.65 2.81 1.09
N SER A 106 -2.47 3.78 0.72
CA SER A 106 -3.91 3.73 1.00
C SER A 106 -4.61 2.60 0.28
N ALA A 107 -4.25 2.28 -0.97
CA ALA A 107 -4.88 1.23 -1.76
C ALA A 107 -4.73 -0.19 -1.15
N VAL A 108 -3.74 -0.40 -0.30
CA VAL A 108 -3.51 -1.71 0.32
C VAL A 108 -3.93 -1.74 1.79
N VAL A 109 -3.67 -0.68 2.57
CA VAL A 109 -3.96 -0.65 4.01
C VAL A 109 -5.43 -0.34 4.30
N PHE A 110 -6.00 0.68 3.64
CA PHE A 110 -7.37 1.11 3.91
C PHE A 110 -8.41 0.02 3.69
N PRO A 111 -8.41 -0.73 2.57
CA PRO A 111 -9.40 -1.79 2.33
C PRO A 111 -9.38 -2.89 3.39
N ALA A 112 -8.19 -3.27 3.87
CA ALA A 112 -8.05 -4.28 4.91
C ALA A 112 -8.64 -3.79 6.24
N VAL A 113 -8.23 -2.59 6.68
CA VAL A 113 -8.69 -2.01 7.94
C VAL A 113 -10.18 -1.70 7.90
N LEU A 114 -10.70 -1.20 6.76
CA LEU A 114 -12.13 -0.95 6.56
C LEU A 114 -12.95 -2.23 6.67
N ALA A 115 -12.56 -3.28 5.93
CA ALA A 115 -13.29 -4.55 5.92
C ALA A 115 -13.30 -5.19 7.33
N TYR A 116 -12.15 -5.18 8.03
CA TYR A 116 -12.09 -5.67 9.39
C TYR A 116 -12.97 -4.85 10.35
N SER A 117 -12.90 -3.51 10.23
CA SER A 117 -13.71 -2.61 11.08
C SER A 117 -15.20 -2.80 10.86
N GLN A 118 -15.66 -2.96 9.62
CA GLN A 118 -17.05 -3.25 9.29
C GLN A 118 -17.48 -4.61 9.86
N HIS A 119 -16.66 -5.64 9.69
CA HIS A 119 -16.95 -6.99 10.19
C HIS A 119 -17.11 -7.01 11.70
N LYS A 120 -16.23 -6.33 12.42
CA LYS A 120 -16.21 -6.28 13.89
C LYS A 120 -17.03 -5.13 14.47
N LYS A 121 -17.66 -4.29 13.63
CA LYS A 121 -18.45 -3.11 14.04
C LYS A 121 -17.63 -2.14 14.90
N LEU A 122 -16.37 -1.90 14.53
CA LEU A 122 -15.49 -0.98 15.22
C LEU A 122 -15.84 0.48 14.92
N SER A 123 -15.36 1.40 15.76
CA SER A 123 -15.58 2.83 15.57
C SER A 123 -14.73 3.41 14.43
N GLY A 124 -15.14 4.56 13.88
CA GLY A 124 -14.31 5.32 12.93
C GLY A 124 -12.95 5.75 13.51
N LYS A 125 -12.87 5.94 14.84
CA LYS A 125 -11.62 6.22 15.56
C LYS A 125 -10.66 5.01 15.49
N ASP A 126 -11.18 3.80 15.68
CA ASP A 126 -10.38 2.57 15.57
C ASP A 126 -9.91 2.36 14.14
N LEU A 127 -10.79 2.55 13.15
CA LEU A 127 -10.44 2.50 11.73
C LEU A 127 -9.30 3.48 11.41
N LEU A 128 -9.44 4.75 11.79
CA LEU A 128 -8.43 5.78 11.54
C LEU A 128 -7.09 5.40 12.20
N LYS A 129 -7.12 4.90 13.43
CA LYS A 129 -5.94 4.43 14.16
C LYS A 129 -5.25 3.26 13.44
N GLY A 130 -6.01 2.24 13.06
CA GLY A 130 -5.49 1.09 12.30
C GLY A 130 -4.89 1.50 10.96
N PHE A 131 -5.53 2.43 10.26
CA PHE A 131 -5.04 2.96 9.00
C PHE A 131 -3.69 3.68 9.16
N ILE A 132 -3.56 4.60 10.12
CA ILE A 132 -2.30 5.30 10.40
C ILE A 132 -1.20 4.31 10.76
N ILE A 133 -1.46 3.35 11.67
CA ILE A 133 -0.46 2.36 12.09
C ILE A 133 -0.01 1.51 10.90
N GLY A 134 -0.94 1.05 10.07
CA GLY A 134 -0.61 0.26 8.89
C GLY A 134 0.27 1.01 7.90
N LEU A 135 -0.03 2.27 7.62
CA LEU A 135 0.78 3.13 6.74
C LEU A 135 2.18 3.36 7.31
N GLU A 136 2.30 3.71 8.60
CA GLU A 136 3.59 3.96 9.23
C GLU A 136 4.50 2.72 9.22
N ILE A 137 3.94 1.52 9.44
CA ILE A 137 4.71 0.27 9.36
C ILE A 137 5.12 -0.02 7.91
N GLN A 138 4.22 0.15 6.93
CA GLN A 138 4.53 -0.03 5.52
C GLN A 138 5.68 0.88 5.08
N PHE A 139 5.57 2.17 5.41
CA PHE A 139 6.55 3.19 4.99
C PHE A 139 7.89 3.03 5.70
N ALA A 140 7.89 2.69 6.99
CA ALA A 140 9.12 2.42 7.73
C ALA A 140 9.88 1.21 7.16
N LEU A 141 9.17 0.13 6.82
CA LEU A 141 9.76 -1.04 6.17
C LEU A 141 10.29 -0.70 4.78
N ALA A 142 9.51 -0.02 3.96
CA ALA A 142 9.91 0.38 2.63
C ALA A 142 11.19 1.25 2.64
N LYS A 143 11.26 2.20 3.59
CA LYS A 143 12.44 3.05 3.79
C LYS A 143 13.64 2.25 4.32
N ALA A 144 13.42 1.26 5.21
CA ALA A 144 14.46 0.40 5.77
C ALA A 144 15.12 -0.50 4.72
N PHE A 145 14.35 -0.97 3.75
CA PHE A 145 14.87 -1.78 2.64
C PHE A 145 15.48 -0.94 1.51
N THR A 146 15.36 0.36 1.52
CA THR A 146 15.88 1.30 0.54
C THR A 146 15.30 1.13 -0.88
N ASN A 147 15.65 2.02 -1.79
CA ASN A 147 15.16 1.92 -3.18
C ASN A 147 15.81 0.80 -3.98
N GLU A 148 16.87 0.16 -3.48
CA GLU A 148 17.57 -0.94 -4.16
C GLU A 148 16.64 -2.13 -4.45
N ILE A 149 15.70 -2.42 -3.55
CA ILE A 149 14.71 -3.49 -3.77
C ILE A 149 13.85 -3.19 -5.00
N TYR A 150 13.47 -1.93 -5.18
CA TYR A 150 12.71 -1.50 -6.35
C TYR A 150 13.54 -1.64 -7.63
N ASP A 151 14.82 -1.28 -7.60
CA ASP A 151 15.73 -1.40 -8.74
C ASP A 151 16.05 -2.86 -9.08
N LYS A 152 16.03 -3.77 -8.10
CA LYS A 152 16.14 -5.22 -8.30
C LYS A 152 14.88 -5.84 -8.95
N GLY A 153 13.83 -5.07 -9.15
CA GLY A 153 12.62 -5.52 -9.84
C GLY A 153 11.49 -6.00 -8.93
N TRP A 154 11.56 -5.78 -7.62
CA TRP A 154 10.44 -6.04 -6.73
C TRP A 154 9.42 -4.90 -6.79
N TRP A 155 8.14 -5.24 -6.72
CA TRP A 155 7.09 -4.24 -6.60
C TRP A 155 6.79 -3.96 -5.13
N THR A 156 7.42 -2.91 -4.63
CA THR A 156 7.48 -2.54 -3.21
C THR A 156 6.11 -2.35 -2.56
N THR A 157 5.11 -1.88 -3.32
CA THR A 157 3.73 -1.74 -2.83
C THR A 157 3.16 -3.06 -2.33
N SER A 158 3.32 -4.16 -3.07
CA SER A 158 2.83 -5.47 -2.62
C SER A 158 3.69 -6.07 -1.52
N VAL A 159 5.03 -5.95 -1.65
CA VAL A 159 5.96 -6.50 -0.67
C VAL A 159 5.70 -5.93 0.73
N PHE A 160 5.68 -4.62 0.87
CA PHE A 160 5.48 -3.97 2.17
C PHE A 160 4.01 -3.73 2.51
N GLY A 161 3.14 -3.63 1.50
CA GLY A 161 1.71 -3.43 1.69
C GLY A 161 1.02 -4.60 2.39
N SER A 162 1.44 -5.83 2.12
CA SER A 162 0.94 -7.01 2.85
C SER A 162 1.24 -6.91 4.34
N ILE A 163 2.47 -6.51 4.71
CA ILE A 163 2.87 -6.36 6.12
C ILE A 163 2.18 -5.13 6.74
N GLY A 164 2.08 -4.01 6.01
CA GLY A 164 1.37 -2.81 6.46
C GLY A 164 -0.11 -3.05 6.70
N SER A 165 -0.79 -3.73 5.79
CA SER A 165 -2.20 -4.14 5.95
C SER A 165 -2.40 -5.03 7.17
N THR A 166 -1.48 -5.99 7.39
CA THR A 166 -1.49 -6.85 8.57
C THR A 166 -1.28 -6.04 9.85
N ALA A 167 -0.31 -5.11 9.87
CA ALA A 167 -0.07 -4.25 11.01
C ALA A 167 -1.31 -3.39 11.37
N GLY A 168 -1.96 -2.82 10.35
CA GLY A 168 -3.19 -2.06 10.53
C GLY A 168 -4.31 -2.90 11.15
N VAL A 169 -4.61 -4.06 10.58
CA VAL A 169 -5.65 -4.99 11.10
C VAL A 169 -5.27 -5.51 12.49
N ALA A 170 -4.05 -6.00 12.69
CA ALA A 170 -3.59 -6.53 13.98
C ALA A 170 -3.67 -5.48 15.10
N SER A 171 -3.43 -4.19 14.78
CA SER A 171 -3.51 -3.11 15.76
C SER A 171 -4.90 -2.89 16.33
N ILE A 172 -5.96 -3.21 15.59
CA ILE A 172 -7.37 -3.03 15.98
C ILE A 172 -8.11 -4.34 16.31
N SER A 173 -7.42 -5.49 16.21
CA SER A 173 -8.03 -6.81 16.37
C SER A 173 -7.98 -7.35 17.80
N GLY A 174 -7.44 -6.62 18.75
CA GLY A 174 -7.30 -7.07 20.14
C GLY A 174 -6.20 -8.11 20.37
N LEU A 175 -5.35 -8.38 19.38
CA LEU A 175 -4.23 -9.31 19.50
C LEU A 175 -3.23 -8.86 20.56
N ASN A 176 -2.67 -9.82 21.29
CA ASN A 176 -1.52 -9.60 22.15
C ASN A 176 -0.22 -9.49 21.34
N GLN A 177 0.89 -9.17 21.98
CA GLN A 177 2.17 -8.96 21.31
C GLN A 177 2.62 -10.16 20.49
N ARG A 178 2.54 -11.36 21.05
CA ARG A 178 2.96 -12.60 20.38
C ARG A 178 2.12 -12.89 19.14
N ASP A 179 0.82 -12.66 19.23
CA ASP A 179 -0.09 -12.87 18.09
C ASP A 179 0.15 -11.81 17.00
N ILE A 180 0.48 -10.56 17.37
CA ILE A 180 0.92 -9.53 16.42
C ILE A 180 2.22 -9.97 15.72
N GLU A 181 3.21 -10.47 16.47
CA GLU A 181 4.47 -11.00 15.90
C GLU A 181 4.17 -12.14 14.90
N ASN A 182 3.30 -13.09 15.27
CA ASN A 182 2.90 -14.19 14.40
C ASN A 182 2.17 -13.69 13.13
N ALA A 183 1.21 -12.76 13.27
CA ALA A 183 0.49 -12.20 12.13
C ALA A 183 1.43 -11.53 11.13
N LEU A 184 2.32 -10.68 11.63
CA LEU A 184 3.32 -10.00 10.81
C LEU A 184 4.27 -10.98 10.13
N SER A 185 4.70 -12.02 10.85
CA SER A 185 5.62 -13.02 10.36
C SER A 185 4.97 -13.90 9.27
N ILE A 186 3.72 -14.34 9.48
CA ILE A 186 2.95 -15.06 8.47
C ILE A 186 2.81 -14.20 7.20
N SER A 187 2.44 -12.93 7.37
CA SER A 187 2.33 -12.00 6.25
C SER A 187 3.65 -11.80 5.50
N ALA A 188 4.74 -11.61 6.25
CA ALA A 188 6.07 -11.39 5.70
C ALA A 188 6.60 -12.62 4.93
N SER A 189 6.23 -13.83 5.35
CA SER A 189 6.64 -15.06 4.67
C SER A 189 6.03 -15.24 3.27
N GLY A 190 4.94 -14.56 2.97
CA GLY A 190 4.21 -14.68 1.70
C GLY A 190 4.26 -13.40 0.84
N VAL A 191 5.18 -12.46 1.09
CA VAL A 191 5.28 -11.24 0.29
C VAL A 191 5.79 -11.52 -1.12
N GLY A 192 5.36 -10.70 -2.08
CA GLY A 192 5.81 -10.85 -3.47
C GLY A 192 5.21 -9.80 -4.38
N ALA A 193 5.47 -9.96 -5.60
CA ALA A 193 5.16 -9.27 -6.83
C ALA A 193 6.40 -8.59 -7.43
N ILE A 194 6.46 -8.59 -8.75
CA ILE A 194 7.58 -8.04 -9.52
C ILE A 194 7.13 -6.81 -10.31
N ARG A 195 8.06 -5.92 -10.59
CA ARG A 195 7.77 -4.68 -11.34
C ARG A 195 7.28 -4.91 -12.78
N ALA A 196 7.55 -6.08 -13.35
CA ALA A 196 7.09 -6.45 -14.69
C ALA A 196 5.55 -6.50 -14.81
N ILE A 197 4.79 -6.47 -13.71
CA ILE A 197 3.32 -6.44 -13.71
C ILE A 197 2.73 -5.09 -14.18
N ARG A 198 3.55 -4.05 -14.36
CA ARG A 198 3.09 -2.73 -14.81
C ARG A 198 2.35 -2.82 -16.14
N GLY A 199 1.34 -1.95 -16.34
CA GLY A 199 0.50 -1.96 -17.53
C GLY A 199 -0.44 -3.18 -17.65
N THR A 200 -0.58 -3.99 -16.60
CA THR A 200 -1.42 -5.19 -16.61
C THR A 200 -2.39 -5.25 -15.43
N ASN A 201 -3.40 -6.13 -15.51
CA ASN A 201 -4.32 -6.40 -14.41
C ASN A 201 -3.63 -6.97 -13.17
N ALA A 202 -2.45 -7.59 -13.32
CA ALA A 202 -1.70 -8.15 -12.21
C ALA A 202 -1.31 -7.08 -11.18
N LYS A 203 -1.03 -5.84 -11.62
CA LYS A 203 -0.72 -4.72 -10.71
C LYS A 203 -1.88 -4.48 -9.72
N HIS A 204 -3.10 -4.39 -10.23
CA HIS A 204 -4.32 -4.19 -9.41
C HIS A 204 -4.61 -5.42 -8.53
N PHE A 205 -4.45 -6.62 -9.10
CA PHE A 205 -4.62 -7.88 -8.38
C PHE A 205 -3.76 -7.94 -7.12
N TYR A 206 -2.48 -7.56 -7.21
CA TYR A 206 -1.57 -7.62 -6.07
C TYR A 206 -1.82 -6.53 -5.02
N CYS A 207 -2.45 -5.40 -5.36
CA CYS A 207 -3.00 -4.49 -4.34
C CYS A 207 -4.11 -5.17 -3.53
N GLY A 208 -5.05 -5.81 -4.23
CA GLY A 208 -6.11 -6.59 -3.58
C GLY A 208 -5.58 -7.73 -2.70
N LYS A 209 -4.60 -8.49 -3.21
CA LYS A 209 -3.97 -9.58 -2.44
C LYS A 209 -3.22 -9.07 -1.21
N SER A 210 -2.59 -7.91 -1.28
CA SER A 210 -1.92 -7.29 -0.13
C SER A 210 -2.93 -6.88 0.95
N ALA A 211 -4.07 -6.32 0.56
CA ALA A 211 -5.13 -5.98 1.49
C ALA A 211 -5.77 -7.23 2.13
N GLU A 212 -6.08 -8.23 1.32
CA GLU A 212 -6.59 -9.52 1.79
C GLU A 212 -5.65 -10.20 2.79
N ASN A 213 -4.34 -10.17 2.52
CA ASN A 213 -3.33 -10.80 3.37
C ASN A 213 -3.33 -10.21 4.79
N GLY A 214 -3.64 -8.92 4.93
CA GLY A 214 -3.84 -8.29 6.25
C GLY A 214 -4.93 -8.96 7.09
N ILE A 215 -6.05 -9.32 6.46
CA ILE A 215 -7.16 -10.04 7.11
C ILE A 215 -6.77 -11.48 7.43
N ILE A 216 -6.22 -12.21 6.45
CA ILE A 216 -5.91 -13.64 6.59
C ILE A 216 -4.84 -13.84 7.66
N SER A 217 -3.72 -13.11 7.59
CA SER A 217 -2.60 -13.27 8.52
C SER A 217 -3.01 -12.95 9.97
N SER A 218 -3.78 -11.88 10.18
CA SER A 218 -4.29 -11.52 11.51
C SER A 218 -5.26 -12.57 12.06
N ASN A 219 -6.16 -13.10 11.21
CA ASN A 219 -7.10 -14.13 11.62
C ASN A 219 -6.42 -15.47 11.90
N LEU A 220 -5.38 -15.83 11.16
CA LEU A 220 -4.59 -17.04 11.42
C LEU A 220 -3.87 -16.96 12.77
N ALA A 221 -3.19 -15.85 13.03
CA ALA A 221 -2.52 -15.63 14.31
C ALA A 221 -3.51 -15.64 15.49
N GLN A 222 -4.68 -15.02 15.33
CA GLN A 222 -5.76 -15.07 16.35
C GLN A 222 -6.21 -16.51 16.67
N ARG A 223 -6.06 -17.44 15.73
CA ARG A 223 -6.37 -18.86 15.91
C ARG A 223 -5.17 -19.70 16.38
N GLY A 224 -4.05 -19.06 16.70
CA GLY A 224 -2.86 -19.71 17.23
C GLY A 224 -1.86 -20.18 16.16
N ALA A 225 -2.02 -19.79 14.89
CA ALA A 225 -1.00 -20.07 13.89
C ALA A 225 0.25 -19.24 14.17
N SER A 226 1.43 -19.82 13.93
CA SER A 226 2.74 -19.19 14.14
C SER A 226 3.46 -18.99 12.82
N GLY A 227 4.32 -17.97 12.78
CA GLY A 227 5.31 -17.75 11.74
C GLY A 227 6.72 -17.66 12.35
N PRO A 228 7.79 -17.67 11.52
CA PRO A 228 9.17 -17.58 12.00
C PRO A 228 9.45 -16.22 12.64
N ILE A 229 9.91 -16.22 13.88
CA ILE A 229 10.17 -14.98 14.65
C ILE A 229 11.32 -14.15 14.05
N ASP A 230 12.20 -14.78 13.33
CA ASP A 230 13.38 -14.23 12.66
C ASP A 230 13.18 -14.07 11.14
N VAL A 231 11.94 -13.94 10.68
CA VAL A 231 11.57 -13.80 9.25
C VAL A 231 12.36 -12.75 8.48
N PHE A 232 12.89 -11.74 9.16
CA PHE A 232 13.74 -10.72 8.56
C PHE A 232 15.22 -11.08 8.61
N GLU A 233 15.68 -11.73 9.68
CA GLU A 233 17.11 -11.94 9.99
C GLU A 233 17.64 -13.28 9.52
N ASP A 234 16.79 -14.31 9.35
CA ASP A 234 17.19 -15.62 8.88
C ASP A 234 17.99 -15.53 7.57
N GLN A 235 18.91 -16.45 7.35
CA GLN A 235 19.70 -16.50 6.12
C GLN A 235 18.85 -16.63 4.85
N ASN A 236 17.65 -17.20 4.96
CA ASN A 236 16.63 -17.29 3.91
C ASN A 236 15.47 -16.28 4.15
N GLY A 237 15.67 -15.33 5.07
CA GLY A 237 14.70 -14.32 5.44
C GLY A 237 14.69 -13.11 4.51
N LEU A 238 13.75 -12.20 4.74
CA LEU A 238 13.49 -11.08 3.83
C LEU A 238 14.69 -10.20 3.55
N LYS A 239 15.54 -9.93 4.53
CA LYS A 239 16.74 -9.09 4.32
C LYS A 239 17.68 -9.74 3.32
N SER A 240 17.97 -11.03 3.49
CA SER A 240 18.85 -11.78 2.60
C SER A 240 18.30 -11.83 1.18
N ILE A 241 17.01 -12.14 1.04
CA ILE A 241 16.37 -12.37 -0.27
C ILE A 241 16.16 -11.06 -1.03
N LEU A 242 15.72 -10.00 -0.35
CA LEU A 242 15.33 -8.75 -1.00
C LEU A 242 16.49 -7.79 -1.18
N ASN A 243 17.29 -7.55 -0.15
CA ASN A 243 18.22 -6.42 -0.13
C ASN A 243 19.64 -6.75 0.40
N GLY A 244 19.87 -7.95 0.92
CA GLY A 244 21.18 -8.34 1.47
C GLY A 244 21.60 -7.41 2.62
N ASN A 245 22.78 -6.81 2.51
CA ASN A 245 23.37 -5.96 3.56
C ASN A 245 22.93 -4.49 3.55
N SER A 246 22.13 -4.07 2.58
CA SER A 246 21.73 -2.65 2.43
C SER A 246 20.54 -2.23 3.33
N PHE A 247 20.10 -3.11 4.25
CA PHE A 247 19.01 -2.81 5.16
C PHE A 247 19.42 -1.80 6.25
N ASP A 248 18.67 -0.68 6.35
CA ASP A 248 18.81 0.33 7.39
C ASP A 248 17.73 0.17 8.48
N ASN A 249 18.14 -0.18 9.70
CA ASN A 249 17.21 -0.36 10.82
C ASN A 249 16.72 0.97 11.45
N LYS A 250 17.23 2.12 11.03
CA LYS A 250 16.88 3.43 11.62
C LYS A 250 15.41 3.79 11.42
N PRO A 251 14.80 3.59 10.24
CA PRO A 251 13.37 3.84 10.06
C PRO A 251 12.49 3.02 11.01
N ILE A 252 12.82 1.75 11.25
CA ILE A 252 12.07 0.89 12.18
C ILE A 252 12.15 1.41 13.62
N LYS A 253 13.33 1.85 14.06
CA LYS A 253 13.51 2.42 15.39
C LYS A 253 12.79 3.75 15.59
N ASN A 254 12.52 4.47 14.53
CA ASN A 254 11.87 5.77 14.57
C ASN A 254 10.34 5.70 14.52
N ILE A 255 9.74 4.52 14.33
CA ILE A 255 8.28 4.35 14.32
C ILE A 255 7.68 4.91 15.60
N GLY A 256 6.71 5.81 15.48
CA GLY A 256 6.03 6.46 16.57
C GLY A 256 6.73 7.71 17.15
N THR A 257 7.98 7.97 16.75
CA THR A 257 8.69 9.22 17.10
C THR A 257 8.80 10.18 15.93
N LYS A 258 8.87 9.63 14.72
CA LYS A 258 8.82 10.37 13.45
C LYS A 258 7.76 9.72 12.58
N PHE A 259 6.82 10.51 12.09
CA PHE A 259 5.74 10.03 11.25
C PHE A 259 6.11 10.20 9.79
N SER A 260 6.10 9.09 9.04
CA SER A 260 6.34 9.10 7.59
C SER A 260 5.22 9.80 6.84
N LEU A 261 4.03 9.88 7.40
CA LEU A 261 2.92 10.71 6.91
C LEU A 261 3.24 12.20 6.88
N LEU A 262 4.19 12.67 7.73
CA LEU A 262 4.67 14.07 7.75
C LEU A 262 5.95 14.25 6.95
N ASP A 263 6.90 13.29 7.04
CA ASP A 263 8.21 13.34 6.41
C ASP A 263 8.67 11.94 5.97
N PRO A 264 8.73 11.69 4.66
CA PRO A 264 8.65 12.60 3.50
C PRO A 264 7.23 13.02 3.12
N GLY A 265 6.18 12.54 3.78
CA GLY A 265 4.80 12.80 3.43
C GLY A 265 4.25 11.83 2.39
N VAL A 266 3.01 12.07 2.01
CA VAL A 266 2.27 11.28 1.02
C VAL A 266 1.67 12.23 -0.01
N ASP A 267 1.88 11.92 -1.29
CA ASP A 267 1.36 12.70 -2.40
C ASP A 267 0.00 12.17 -2.87
N ILE A 268 -1.01 13.01 -2.81
CA ILE A 268 -2.30 12.78 -3.47
C ILE A 268 -2.15 13.12 -4.95
N LYS A 269 -2.48 12.17 -5.81
CA LYS A 269 -2.29 12.33 -7.26
C LYS A 269 -3.30 13.31 -7.86
N LYS A 270 -2.82 14.13 -8.78
CA LYS A 270 -3.63 15.06 -9.59
C LYS A 270 -4.14 14.41 -10.87
N TYR A 271 -3.41 13.42 -11.38
CA TYR A 271 -3.71 12.73 -12.64
C TYR A 271 -3.74 11.21 -12.42
N PRO A 272 -4.63 10.47 -13.11
CA PRO A 272 -4.73 9.01 -13.00
C PRO A 272 -3.65 8.31 -13.85
N VAL A 273 -2.38 8.57 -13.54
CA VAL A 273 -1.20 8.03 -14.22
C VAL A 273 -0.05 7.87 -13.23
N CYS A 274 1.03 7.21 -13.66
CA CYS A 274 2.25 7.12 -12.85
C CYS A 274 2.71 8.51 -12.39
N TYR A 275 2.99 8.66 -11.09
CA TYR A 275 3.38 9.95 -10.50
C TYR A 275 4.64 10.55 -11.16
N ALA A 276 5.52 9.72 -11.70
CA ALA A 276 6.71 10.13 -12.43
C ALA A 276 6.42 11.03 -13.66
N SER A 277 5.19 11.00 -14.20
CA SER A 277 4.79 11.82 -15.35
C SER A 277 4.11 13.15 -14.97
N HIS A 278 3.74 13.35 -13.68
CA HIS A 278 2.93 14.49 -13.25
C HIS A 278 3.60 15.85 -13.53
N SER A 279 4.91 15.98 -13.24
CA SER A 279 5.63 17.23 -13.49
C SER A 279 5.69 17.59 -14.98
N ALA A 280 5.85 16.58 -15.86
CA ALA A 280 5.82 16.80 -17.30
C ALA A 280 4.43 17.22 -17.77
N SER A 281 3.37 16.58 -17.22
CA SER A 281 1.97 16.92 -17.52
C SER A 281 1.62 18.35 -17.06
N ASP A 282 2.06 18.75 -15.87
CA ASP A 282 1.88 20.12 -15.39
C ASP A 282 2.68 21.14 -16.25
N GLY A 283 3.90 20.77 -16.64
CA GLY A 283 4.74 21.62 -17.48
C GLY A 283 4.11 21.90 -18.84
N ILE A 284 3.63 20.88 -19.55
CA ILE A 284 2.97 21.07 -20.85
C ILE A 284 1.68 21.86 -20.72
N LYS A 285 0.87 21.58 -19.69
CA LYS A 285 -0.35 22.32 -19.42
C LYS A 285 -0.05 23.81 -19.20
N PHE A 286 0.95 24.15 -18.38
CA PHE A 286 1.38 25.51 -18.12
C PHE A 286 1.83 26.21 -19.42
N ILE A 287 2.60 25.54 -20.29
CA ILE A 287 3.05 26.08 -21.57
C ILE A 287 1.86 26.36 -22.49
N LEU A 288 0.93 25.42 -22.64
CA LEU A 288 -0.25 25.59 -23.49
C LEU A 288 -1.12 26.77 -23.04
N GLU A 289 -1.40 26.87 -21.73
CA GLU A 289 -2.21 27.94 -21.15
C GLU A 289 -1.51 29.31 -21.26
N THR A 290 -0.22 29.38 -20.97
CA THR A 290 0.54 30.64 -20.93
C THR A 290 0.84 31.17 -22.34
N LYS A 291 1.21 30.29 -23.27
CA LYS A 291 1.56 30.63 -24.64
C LYS A 291 0.39 30.61 -25.61
N LYS A 292 -0.78 30.15 -25.17
CA LYS A 292 -1.99 29.97 -25.99
C LYS A 292 -1.75 29.15 -27.26
N ILE A 293 -0.92 28.10 -27.14
CA ILE A 293 -0.58 27.21 -28.25
C ILE A 293 -1.74 26.27 -28.49
N ASN A 294 -2.13 26.10 -29.75
CA ASN A 294 -3.07 25.06 -30.14
C ASN A 294 -2.37 23.69 -30.07
N PRO A 295 -2.89 22.69 -29.32
CA PRO A 295 -2.30 21.36 -29.25
C PRO A 295 -2.05 20.70 -30.61
N GLU A 296 -2.88 21.00 -31.61
CA GLU A 296 -2.78 20.45 -32.98
C GLU A 296 -1.56 20.99 -33.76
N GLU A 297 -0.96 22.12 -33.31
CA GLU A 297 0.22 22.70 -33.91
C GLU A 297 1.53 22.13 -33.33
N ILE A 298 1.44 21.27 -32.31
CA ILE A 298 2.61 20.69 -31.67
C ILE A 298 3.16 19.56 -32.54
N LYS A 299 4.39 19.69 -33.00
CA LYS A 299 5.10 18.66 -33.75
C LYS A 299 5.81 17.65 -32.86
N GLU A 300 6.36 18.11 -31.76
CA GLU A 300 7.22 17.30 -30.90
C GLU A 300 7.22 17.87 -29.47
N ILE A 301 7.29 16.98 -28.48
CA ILE A 301 7.49 17.33 -27.07
C ILE A 301 8.73 16.60 -26.57
N ASN A 302 9.77 17.36 -26.21
CA ASN A 302 11.00 16.83 -25.64
C ASN A 302 11.03 17.06 -24.13
N CYS A 303 10.89 15.98 -23.34
CA CYS A 303 10.99 16.03 -21.89
C CYS A 303 12.37 15.55 -21.42
N VAL A 304 13.14 16.43 -20.80
CA VAL A 304 14.42 16.08 -20.16
C VAL A 304 14.13 15.72 -18.71
N VAL A 305 14.32 14.46 -18.36
CA VAL A 305 14.01 13.92 -17.02
C VAL A 305 15.19 13.11 -16.47
N PRO A 306 15.33 12.96 -15.13
CA PRO A 306 16.32 12.07 -14.54
C PRO A 306 16.17 10.63 -15.03
N LYS A 307 17.28 9.89 -15.08
CA LYS A 307 17.29 8.48 -15.55
C LYS A 307 16.29 7.59 -14.80
N VAL A 308 16.13 7.80 -13.48
CA VAL A 308 15.16 7.06 -12.66
C VAL A 308 13.71 7.29 -13.13
N ILE A 309 13.36 8.49 -13.54
CA ILE A 309 12.03 8.82 -14.09
C ILE A 309 11.85 8.14 -15.44
N ALA A 310 12.81 8.29 -16.36
CA ALA A 310 12.76 7.64 -17.68
C ALA A 310 12.62 6.11 -17.57
N SER A 311 13.30 5.47 -16.61
CA SER A 311 13.22 4.02 -16.39
C SER A 311 11.88 3.54 -15.80
N ASN A 312 11.10 4.45 -15.21
CA ASN A 312 9.77 4.13 -14.67
C ASN A 312 8.68 4.23 -15.73
N LEU A 313 8.85 5.06 -16.74
CA LEU A 313 7.90 5.25 -17.85
C LEU A 313 8.29 4.31 -18.99
N THR A 314 7.79 3.08 -18.95
CA THR A 314 8.22 1.99 -19.86
C THR A 314 7.50 1.96 -21.20
N TYR A 315 6.32 2.55 -21.29
CA TYR A 315 5.52 2.54 -22.51
C TYR A 315 5.61 3.90 -23.21
N ASN A 316 6.50 4.01 -24.19
CA ASN A 316 6.68 5.24 -24.98
C ASN A 316 5.53 5.52 -25.97
N ASN A 317 4.79 4.47 -26.35
CA ASN A 317 3.63 4.58 -27.22
C ASN A 317 2.54 3.63 -26.71
N PRO A 318 1.82 4.00 -25.66
CA PRO A 318 0.83 3.13 -25.04
C PRO A 318 -0.33 2.86 -25.98
N GLN A 319 -0.69 1.59 -26.15
CA GLN A 319 -1.81 1.14 -26.99
C GLN A 319 -3.10 0.94 -26.19
N THR A 320 -2.99 0.92 -24.89
CA THR A 320 -4.10 0.75 -23.94
C THR A 320 -4.06 1.78 -22.82
N VAL A 321 -5.21 2.04 -22.22
CA VAL A 321 -5.30 2.91 -21.03
C VAL A 321 -4.38 2.42 -19.91
N LYS A 322 -4.22 1.10 -19.76
CA LYS A 322 -3.35 0.52 -18.73
C LYS A 322 -1.86 0.73 -18.98
N GLU A 323 -1.44 0.70 -20.23
CA GLU A 323 -0.06 1.02 -20.59
C GLU A 323 0.22 2.50 -20.39
N ALA A 324 -0.79 3.36 -20.52
CA ALA A 324 -0.70 4.78 -20.27
C ALA A 324 -0.68 5.15 -18.76
N GLN A 325 -1.14 4.25 -17.92
CA GLN A 325 -1.12 4.38 -16.45
C GLN A 325 0.22 3.90 -15.86
#